data_c187eba3009ba7c0b50322df9ab7b86d
#
_entry.id   c187eba3009ba7c0b50322df9ab7b86d
#
_cell.length_a   1.000
_cell.length_b   1.000
_cell.length_c   1.000
_cell.angle_alpha   90.00
_cell.angle_beta   90.00
_cell.angle_gamma   90.00
#
_symmetry.space_group_name_H-M   'P 1'
#
loop_
_entity.id
_entity.type
_entity.pdbx_description
1 polymer ?
#
loop_
_entity_poly.entity_id
_entity_poly.type
_entity_poly.pdbx_seq_one_letter_code
_entity_poly.pdbx_strand_id
1 'polypeptide(L)'
;KINDYLESIKINVKDDLLDNVATISCNNDVKLGKIISEAYKSVGKDGVVLMEESETDETYTEIVDGVQIECGITSPHLITDTDKQRAVLENPLILIVASEIPNVRKIQNVLEHVIKQNRSLLIVAPVSQQVKAALIMNKVKGNIKVNIIDLPGFGPTTQETTKDLAILTGATVINEELGDDLDAISIDILGEAEKAVTDTKNTVITLDDITQDVEDRIDEVIK
;
A
#
# COMPACT_ATOMS: atom_id res chain seq x y z
N LYS A 1 -9.94 -16.27 -38.74
CA LYS A 1 -11.35 -16.14 -39.15
C LYS A 1 -12.32 -15.83 -38.00
N ILE A 2 -12.34 -16.63 -36.90
CA ILE A 2 -13.24 -16.33 -35.75
C ILE A 2 -12.74 -15.08 -35.01
N ASN A 3 -11.47 -14.99 -34.69
CA ASN A 3 -10.89 -13.82 -34.03
C ASN A 3 -11.04 -12.56 -34.89
N ASP A 4 -10.83 -12.65 -36.20
CA ASP A 4 -11.01 -11.53 -37.12
C ASP A 4 -12.45 -11.03 -37.14
N TYR A 5 -13.40 -11.96 -37.07
CA TYR A 5 -14.82 -11.63 -36.99
C TYR A 5 -15.16 -10.97 -35.64
N LEU A 6 -14.68 -11.51 -34.50
CA LEU A 6 -14.90 -10.93 -33.19
C LEU A 6 -14.30 -9.51 -33.08
N GLU A 7 -13.11 -9.31 -33.63
CA GLU A 7 -12.50 -7.98 -33.71
C GLU A 7 -13.33 -6.99 -34.54
N SER A 8 -13.97 -7.46 -35.62
CA SER A 8 -14.79 -6.61 -36.51
C SER A 8 -16.10 -6.17 -35.88
N ILE A 9 -16.64 -6.92 -34.90
CA ILE A 9 -17.92 -6.64 -34.25
C ILE A 9 -17.77 -6.10 -32.83
N LYS A 10 -16.54 -6.02 -32.29
CA LYS A 10 -16.33 -5.48 -30.94
C LYS A 10 -16.74 -4.02 -30.87
N ILE A 11 -17.38 -3.67 -29.78
CA ILE A 11 -17.79 -2.30 -29.46
C ILE A 11 -17.09 -1.91 -28.17
N ASN A 12 -16.49 -0.73 -28.14
CA ASN A 12 -15.92 -0.21 -26.91
C ASN A 12 -17.03 0.04 -25.90
N VAL A 13 -16.85 -0.49 -24.70
CA VAL A 13 -17.78 -0.27 -23.60
C VAL A 13 -17.67 1.19 -23.15
N LYS A 14 -18.79 1.91 -23.25
CA LYS A 14 -18.96 3.25 -22.68
C LYS A 14 -19.76 3.14 -21.37
N ASP A 15 -19.75 4.20 -20.58
CA ASP A 15 -20.37 4.23 -19.26
C ASP A 15 -21.82 3.70 -19.23
N ASP A 16 -22.61 4.00 -20.26
CA ASP A 16 -24.00 3.51 -20.38
C ASP A 16 -24.11 1.99 -20.59
N LEU A 17 -23.07 1.38 -21.18
CA LEU A 17 -23.03 -0.07 -21.41
C LEU A 17 -22.42 -0.82 -20.23
N LEU A 18 -21.65 -0.14 -19.38
CA LEU A 18 -20.96 -0.76 -18.25
C LEU A 18 -21.95 -1.38 -17.27
N ASP A 19 -23.08 -0.71 -17.00
CA ASP A 19 -24.15 -1.22 -16.14
C ASP A 19 -24.74 -2.54 -16.66
N ASN A 20 -24.92 -2.63 -17.97
CA ASN A 20 -25.44 -3.84 -18.61
C ASN A 20 -24.43 -4.98 -18.57
N VAL A 21 -23.15 -4.68 -18.83
CA VAL A 21 -22.07 -5.68 -18.79
C VAL A 21 -21.90 -6.22 -17.39
N ALA A 22 -21.85 -5.33 -16.39
CA ALA A 22 -21.76 -5.70 -14.99
C ALA A 22 -22.96 -6.54 -14.54
N THR A 23 -24.18 -6.14 -14.90
CA THR A 23 -25.40 -6.87 -14.57
C THR A 23 -25.41 -8.29 -15.14
N ILE A 24 -25.03 -8.45 -16.42
CA ILE A 24 -24.94 -9.77 -17.07
C ILE A 24 -23.87 -10.62 -16.36
N SER A 25 -22.72 -10.05 -16.03
CA SER A 25 -21.63 -10.74 -15.34
C SER A 25 -22.01 -11.20 -13.93
N CYS A 26 -22.93 -10.49 -13.28
CA CYS A 26 -23.51 -10.83 -11.97
C CYS A 26 -24.76 -11.71 -12.07
N ASN A 27 -24.88 -12.54 -13.10
CA ASN A 27 -26.02 -13.43 -13.31
C ASN A 27 -27.38 -12.69 -13.33
N ASN A 28 -27.43 -11.51 -13.92
CA ASN A 28 -28.59 -10.62 -14.01
C ASN A 28 -29.04 -10.01 -12.66
N ASP A 29 -28.19 -9.98 -11.67
CA ASP A 29 -28.44 -9.21 -10.47
C ASP A 29 -28.17 -7.72 -10.73
N VAL A 30 -29.26 -6.97 -10.89
CA VAL A 30 -29.21 -5.52 -11.19
C VAL A 30 -28.58 -4.72 -10.05
N LYS A 31 -28.82 -5.11 -8.79
CA LYS A 31 -28.27 -4.38 -7.64
C LYS A 31 -26.76 -4.54 -7.57
N LEU A 32 -26.29 -5.76 -7.63
CA LEU A 32 -24.85 -6.06 -7.61
C LEU A 32 -24.15 -5.50 -8.84
N GLY A 33 -24.76 -5.66 -10.02
CA GLY A 33 -24.26 -5.09 -11.26
C GLY A 33 -24.08 -3.57 -11.20
N LYS A 34 -25.01 -2.86 -10.55
CA LYS A 34 -24.93 -1.41 -10.35
C LYS A 34 -23.78 -1.02 -9.41
N ILE A 35 -23.62 -1.70 -8.28
CA ILE A 35 -22.53 -1.45 -7.33
C ILE A 35 -21.16 -1.61 -8.04
N ILE A 36 -21.00 -2.70 -8.80
CA ILE A 36 -19.76 -2.97 -9.54
C ILE A 36 -19.52 -1.93 -10.64
N SER A 37 -20.55 -1.58 -11.41
CA SER A 37 -20.38 -0.58 -12.48
C SER A 37 -20.06 0.82 -11.92
N GLU A 38 -20.63 1.20 -10.79
CA GLU A 38 -20.33 2.44 -10.10
C GLU A 38 -18.89 2.44 -9.58
N ALA A 39 -18.39 1.32 -9.04
CA ALA A 39 -16.99 1.18 -8.64
C ALA A 39 -16.05 1.42 -9.83
N TYR A 40 -16.25 0.73 -10.96
CA TYR A 40 -15.43 0.92 -12.16
C TYR A 40 -15.51 2.33 -12.75
N LYS A 41 -16.70 2.96 -12.72
CA LYS A 41 -16.85 4.36 -13.16
C LYS A 41 -16.08 5.33 -12.31
N SER A 42 -16.02 5.05 -11.00
CA SER A 42 -15.36 5.93 -10.02
C SER A 42 -13.84 5.88 -10.10
N VAL A 43 -13.26 4.69 -10.31
CA VAL A 43 -11.79 4.54 -10.40
C VAL A 43 -11.25 4.78 -11.81
N GLY A 44 -12.13 4.82 -12.83
CA GLY A 44 -11.74 5.07 -14.20
C GLY A 44 -11.11 3.87 -14.90
N LYS A 45 -10.47 4.14 -16.06
CA LYS A 45 -9.97 3.10 -16.96
C LYS A 45 -8.75 2.36 -16.42
N ASP A 46 -7.90 3.06 -15.69
CA ASP A 46 -6.61 2.58 -15.18
C ASP A 46 -6.69 2.19 -13.69
N GLY A 47 -7.87 2.38 -13.07
CA GLY A 47 -8.09 2.03 -11.68
C GLY A 47 -8.34 0.53 -11.48
N VAL A 48 -7.98 0.04 -10.30
CA VAL A 48 -8.14 -1.35 -9.90
C VAL A 48 -9.37 -1.50 -9.01
N VAL A 49 -10.23 -2.47 -9.32
CA VAL A 49 -11.39 -2.84 -8.50
C VAL A 49 -11.12 -4.22 -7.92
N LEU A 50 -11.05 -4.29 -6.60
CA LEU A 50 -10.88 -5.54 -5.85
C LEU A 50 -12.18 -5.90 -5.13
N MET A 51 -12.45 -7.19 -4.99
CA MET A 51 -13.56 -7.71 -4.20
C MET A 51 -13.01 -8.37 -2.95
N GLU A 52 -13.52 -7.94 -1.80
CA GLU A 52 -13.20 -8.50 -0.49
C GLU A 52 -14.47 -8.91 0.24
N GLU A 53 -14.34 -9.77 1.24
CA GLU A 53 -15.44 -10.12 2.12
C GLU A 53 -15.76 -8.92 3.02
N SER A 54 -17.03 -8.51 3.04
CA SER A 54 -17.49 -7.44 3.92
C SER A 54 -17.55 -7.93 5.37
N GLU A 55 -17.14 -7.08 6.31
CA GLU A 55 -17.34 -7.31 7.75
C GLU A 55 -18.79 -7.04 8.19
N THR A 56 -19.61 -6.51 7.29
CA THR A 56 -21.04 -6.21 7.50
C THR A 56 -21.92 -7.07 6.61
N ASP A 57 -23.22 -7.13 6.92
CA ASP A 57 -24.21 -7.84 6.09
C ASP A 57 -24.54 -7.09 4.77
N GLU A 58 -23.93 -5.93 4.53
CA GLU A 58 -24.18 -5.10 3.36
C GLU A 58 -22.99 -5.14 2.38
N THR A 59 -23.32 -5.14 1.08
CA THR A 59 -22.33 -4.95 0.01
C THR A 59 -22.21 -3.46 -0.29
N TYR A 60 -21.03 -2.91 -0.14
CA TYR A 60 -20.73 -1.51 -0.42
C TYR A 60 -19.42 -1.34 -1.17
N THR A 61 -19.20 -0.18 -1.74
CA THR A 61 -17.96 0.20 -2.42
C THR A 61 -17.23 1.22 -1.56
N GLU A 62 -15.95 0.97 -1.30
CA GLU A 62 -15.04 1.94 -0.70
C GLU A 62 -14.02 2.36 -1.77
N ILE A 63 -13.92 3.67 -2.02
CA ILE A 63 -12.97 4.23 -2.97
C ILE A 63 -11.78 4.75 -2.16
N VAL A 64 -10.59 4.34 -2.55
CA VAL A 64 -9.35 4.75 -1.89
C VAL A 64 -8.42 5.33 -2.95
N ASP A 65 -8.04 6.58 -2.77
CA ASP A 65 -7.01 7.21 -3.57
C ASP A 65 -5.64 6.82 -3.01
N GLY A 66 -4.95 5.89 -3.67
CA GLY A 66 -3.67 5.41 -3.16
C GLY A 66 -3.22 4.12 -3.82
N VAL A 67 -2.12 3.58 -3.32
CA VAL A 67 -1.55 2.31 -3.77
C VAL A 67 -1.79 1.26 -2.72
N GLN A 68 -2.36 0.14 -3.14
CA GLN A 68 -2.52 -1.04 -2.29
C GLN A 68 -1.36 -2.00 -2.49
N ILE A 69 -0.77 -2.44 -1.40
CA ILE A 69 0.27 -3.47 -1.37
C ILE A 69 -0.20 -4.65 -0.53
N GLU A 70 0.10 -5.87 -0.98
CA GLU A 70 -0.29 -7.12 -0.31
C GLU A 70 0.61 -7.43 0.90
N CYS A 71 0.63 -6.52 1.87
CA CYS A 71 1.37 -6.65 3.11
C CYS A 71 0.48 -6.24 4.27
N GLY A 72 0.16 -7.19 5.13
CA GLY A 72 -0.70 -6.97 6.29
C GLY A 72 0.05 -6.67 7.58
N ILE A 73 -0.71 -6.52 8.66
CA ILE A 73 -0.20 -6.26 10.01
C ILE A 73 0.68 -7.42 10.49
N THR A 74 1.89 -7.14 10.87
CA THR A 74 2.85 -8.15 11.38
C THR A 74 2.65 -8.50 12.87
N SER A 75 1.86 -7.73 13.60
CA SER A 75 1.53 -7.99 15.01
C SER A 75 0.22 -7.30 15.43
N PRO A 76 -0.67 -7.97 16.16
CA PRO A 76 -1.91 -7.36 16.67
C PRO A 76 -1.68 -6.11 17.55
N HIS A 77 -0.51 -6.01 18.19
CA HIS A 77 -0.16 -4.84 19.02
C HIS A 77 0.10 -3.57 18.18
N LEU A 78 0.20 -3.69 16.88
CA LEU A 78 0.34 -2.58 15.95
C LEU A 78 -1.01 -1.98 15.52
N ILE A 79 -2.11 -2.63 15.83
CA ILE A 79 -3.47 -2.13 15.58
C ILE A 79 -3.70 -0.84 16.35
N THR A 80 -4.31 0.16 15.70
CA THR A 80 -4.73 1.43 16.29
C THR A 80 -6.24 1.54 16.36
N ASP A 81 -6.95 0.96 15.39
CA ASP A 81 -8.40 0.85 15.34
C ASP A 81 -8.80 -0.60 15.60
N THR A 82 -9.24 -0.88 16.82
CA THR A 82 -9.61 -2.24 17.26
C THR A 82 -10.91 -2.72 16.66
N ASP A 83 -11.83 -1.80 16.32
CA ASP A 83 -13.14 -2.14 15.78
C ASP A 83 -13.02 -2.67 14.35
N LYS A 84 -12.14 -2.04 13.57
CA LYS A 84 -11.87 -2.43 12.19
C LYS A 84 -10.60 -3.27 12.03
N GLN A 85 -9.94 -3.65 13.14
CA GLN A 85 -8.70 -4.44 13.13
C GLN A 85 -7.62 -3.88 12.21
N ARG A 86 -7.48 -2.54 12.17
CA ARG A 86 -6.57 -1.82 11.27
C ARG A 86 -5.52 -1.01 12.03
N ALA A 87 -4.36 -0.83 11.44
CA ALA A 87 -3.35 0.14 11.87
C ALA A 87 -3.43 1.36 10.96
N VAL A 88 -3.84 2.51 11.50
CA VAL A 88 -3.96 3.77 10.78
C VAL A 88 -2.85 4.70 11.22
N LEU A 89 -2.09 5.20 10.26
CA LEU A 89 -1.04 6.20 10.46
C LEU A 89 -1.39 7.43 9.62
N GLU A 90 -1.47 8.58 10.27
CA GLU A 90 -1.68 9.88 9.62
C GLU A 90 -0.32 10.54 9.40
N ASN A 91 -0.10 11.08 8.22
CA ASN A 91 1.14 11.75 7.78
C ASN A 91 2.42 10.96 8.13
N PRO A 92 2.49 9.65 7.78
CA PRO A 92 3.65 8.85 8.15
C PRO A 92 4.88 9.23 7.35
N LEU A 93 6.03 9.19 8.00
CA LEU A 93 7.31 8.98 7.35
C LEU A 93 7.45 7.50 7.00
N ILE A 94 8.08 7.20 5.87
CA ILE A 94 8.21 5.83 5.36
C ILE A 94 9.69 5.49 5.29
N LEU A 95 10.09 4.43 6.00
CA LEU A 95 11.43 3.87 5.96
C LEU A 95 11.38 2.53 5.22
N ILE A 96 12.13 2.40 4.14
CA ILE A 96 12.21 1.17 3.34
C ILE A 96 13.62 0.59 3.47
N VAL A 97 13.71 -0.63 4.00
CA VAL A 97 14.98 -1.35 4.15
C VAL A 97 14.83 -2.75 3.58
N ALA A 98 15.60 -3.07 2.55
CA ALA A 98 15.54 -4.37 1.87
C ALA A 98 16.25 -5.47 2.66
N SER A 99 17.21 -5.12 3.52
CA SER A 99 17.90 -6.05 4.41
C SER A 99 17.24 -6.12 5.79
N GLU A 100 17.50 -7.19 6.54
CA GLU A 100 16.96 -7.33 7.89
C GLU A 100 17.52 -6.26 8.85
N ILE A 101 16.65 -5.61 9.61
CA ILE A 101 17.06 -4.70 10.67
C ILE A 101 17.34 -5.53 11.95
N PRO A 102 18.62 -5.78 12.30
CA PRO A 102 18.96 -6.67 13.39
C PRO A 102 18.82 -6.02 14.78
N ASN A 103 18.93 -4.68 14.85
CA ASN A 103 19.00 -3.94 16.09
C ASN A 103 18.36 -2.55 15.96
N VAL A 104 17.62 -2.12 16.98
CA VAL A 104 16.99 -0.78 17.05
C VAL A 104 18.00 0.36 16.91
N ARG A 105 19.24 0.16 17.35
CA ARG A 105 20.29 1.20 17.26
C ARG A 105 20.57 1.61 15.82
N LYS A 106 20.44 0.69 14.86
CA LYS A 106 20.65 0.94 13.44
C LYS A 106 19.69 2.00 12.87
N ILE A 107 18.50 2.11 13.44
CA ILE A 107 17.47 3.08 13.02
C ILE A 107 17.23 4.16 14.08
N GLN A 108 18.11 4.30 15.07
CA GLN A 108 17.93 5.23 16.19
C GLN A 108 17.76 6.67 15.71
N ASN A 109 18.56 7.13 14.75
CA ASN A 109 18.48 8.48 14.20
C ASN A 109 17.10 8.78 13.60
N VAL A 110 16.53 7.80 12.87
CA VAL A 110 15.19 7.91 12.29
C VAL A 110 14.14 7.99 13.41
N LEU A 111 14.22 7.11 14.40
CA LEU A 111 13.28 7.10 15.51
C LEU A 111 13.31 8.41 16.32
N GLU A 112 14.50 8.95 16.60
CA GLU A 112 14.65 10.23 17.29
C GLU A 112 14.05 11.38 16.46
N HIS A 113 14.23 11.38 15.15
CA HIS A 113 13.67 12.37 14.26
C HIS A 113 12.14 12.32 14.27
N VAL A 114 11.56 11.14 14.10
CA VAL A 114 10.11 10.90 14.11
C VAL A 114 9.48 11.36 15.43
N ILE A 115 10.13 11.04 16.55
CA ILE A 115 9.67 11.44 17.89
C ILE A 115 9.73 12.97 18.06
N LYS A 116 10.82 13.62 17.63
CA LYS A 116 10.96 15.07 17.70
C LYS A 116 9.91 15.81 16.89
N GLN A 117 9.55 15.28 15.73
CA GLN A 117 8.52 15.85 14.86
C GLN A 117 7.09 15.44 15.24
N ASN A 118 6.94 14.51 16.20
CA ASN A 118 5.65 13.92 16.58
C ASN A 118 4.87 13.34 15.37
N ARG A 119 5.61 12.84 14.37
CA ARG A 119 5.03 12.17 13.18
C ARG A 119 4.88 10.67 13.41
N SER A 120 4.12 10.03 12.54
CA SER A 120 4.01 8.57 12.48
C SER A 120 5.14 7.98 11.63
N LEU A 121 5.49 6.71 11.84
CA LEU A 121 6.50 5.99 11.07
C LEU A 121 5.94 4.66 10.56
N LEU A 122 6.00 4.46 9.25
CA LEU A 122 5.80 3.17 8.62
C LEU A 122 7.16 2.56 8.28
N ILE A 123 7.46 1.40 8.81
CA ILE A 123 8.69 0.65 8.51
C ILE A 123 8.31 -0.48 7.56
N VAL A 124 8.90 -0.46 6.37
CA VAL A 124 8.76 -1.50 5.33
C VAL A 124 10.07 -2.27 5.28
N ALA A 125 10.18 -3.31 6.07
CA ALA A 125 11.43 -4.06 6.22
C ALA A 125 11.21 -5.39 6.94
N PRO A 126 12.03 -6.42 6.66
CA PRO A 126 12.19 -7.54 7.56
C PRO A 126 12.88 -7.06 8.83
N VAL A 127 12.25 -7.26 9.98
CA VAL A 127 12.79 -6.83 11.28
C VAL A 127 12.97 -8.03 12.22
N SER A 128 14.07 -8.03 12.98
CA SER A 128 14.27 -9.07 13.99
C SER A 128 13.19 -9.01 15.07
N GLN A 129 12.91 -10.15 15.71
CA GLN A 129 11.92 -10.23 16.79
C GLN A 129 12.25 -9.25 17.95
N GLN A 130 13.52 -9.02 18.21
CA GLN A 130 13.97 -8.09 19.24
C GLN A 130 13.61 -6.64 18.89
N VAL A 131 13.81 -6.24 17.63
CA VAL A 131 13.45 -4.91 17.12
C VAL A 131 11.93 -4.73 17.16
N LYS A 132 11.19 -5.71 16.68
CA LYS A 132 9.72 -5.71 16.69
C LYS A 132 9.18 -5.52 18.12
N ALA A 133 9.67 -6.30 19.09
CA ALA A 133 9.25 -6.19 20.47
C ALA A 133 9.57 -4.83 21.09
N ALA A 134 10.76 -4.27 20.81
CA ALA A 134 11.16 -2.96 21.31
C ALA A 134 10.29 -1.83 20.74
N LEU A 135 9.96 -1.86 19.45
CA LEU A 135 9.10 -0.86 18.81
C LEU A 135 7.66 -0.95 19.32
N ILE A 136 7.12 -2.16 19.46
CA ILE A 136 5.79 -2.40 20.01
C ILE A 136 5.72 -1.87 21.46
N MET A 137 6.73 -2.16 22.28
CA MET A 137 6.76 -1.67 23.66
C MET A 137 6.74 -0.13 23.73
N ASN A 138 7.48 0.54 22.86
CA ASN A 138 7.48 2.01 22.80
C ASN A 138 6.16 2.57 22.27
N LYS A 139 5.53 1.89 21.31
CA LYS A 139 4.20 2.24 20.83
C LYS A 139 3.14 2.12 21.94
N VAL A 140 3.12 1.02 22.67
CA VAL A 140 2.17 0.79 23.77
C VAL A 140 2.37 1.83 24.89
N LYS A 141 3.59 2.28 25.11
CA LYS A 141 3.89 3.38 26.06
C LYS A 141 3.50 4.76 25.53
N GLY A 142 3.07 4.86 24.27
CA GLY A 142 2.73 6.13 23.64
C GLY A 142 3.92 7.00 23.23
N ASN A 143 5.14 6.46 23.24
CA ASN A 143 6.36 7.21 22.90
C ASN A 143 6.51 7.40 21.38
N ILE A 144 5.95 6.50 20.58
CA ILE A 144 6.06 6.54 19.12
C ILE A 144 4.78 5.98 18.46
N LYS A 145 4.43 6.55 17.32
CA LYS A 145 3.38 6.02 16.44
C LYS A 145 4.06 5.26 15.30
N VAL A 146 4.09 3.94 15.39
CA VAL A 146 4.81 3.09 14.43
C VAL A 146 3.94 1.93 13.96
N ASN A 147 4.07 1.58 12.69
CA ASN A 147 3.63 0.31 12.14
C ASN A 147 4.79 -0.34 11.37
N ILE A 148 4.78 -1.67 11.30
CA ILE A 148 5.81 -2.47 10.66
C ILE A 148 5.11 -3.44 9.72
N ILE A 149 5.50 -3.39 8.46
CA ILE A 149 5.08 -4.33 7.44
C ILE A 149 6.30 -4.99 6.81
N ASP A 150 6.10 -6.19 6.27
CA ASP A 150 7.14 -6.88 5.53
C ASP A 150 7.34 -6.23 4.13
N LEU A 151 8.42 -6.60 3.45
CA LEU A 151 8.66 -6.15 2.08
C LEU A 151 7.57 -6.67 1.13
N PRO A 152 7.06 -5.82 0.23
CA PRO A 152 6.04 -6.24 -0.72
C PRO A 152 6.59 -7.19 -1.78
N GLY A 153 5.75 -8.15 -2.23
CA GLY A 153 6.09 -9.11 -3.26
C GLY A 153 6.78 -10.37 -2.74
N PHE A 154 7.06 -11.31 -3.64
CA PHE A 154 7.70 -12.58 -3.32
C PHE A 154 8.87 -12.86 -4.28
N GLY A 155 10.01 -13.30 -3.74
CA GLY A 155 11.16 -13.70 -4.54
C GLY A 155 11.70 -12.57 -5.44
N PRO A 156 11.86 -12.80 -6.75
CA PRO A 156 12.43 -11.78 -7.65
C PRO A 156 11.61 -10.50 -7.77
N THR A 157 10.29 -10.56 -7.58
CA THR A 157 9.40 -9.40 -7.71
C THR A 157 9.50 -8.46 -6.51
N THR A 158 10.01 -8.92 -5.36
CA THR A 158 10.18 -8.09 -4.15
C THR A 158 11.00 -6.83 -4.42
N GLN A 159 12.06 -6.95 -5.21
CA GLN A 159 12.94 -5.80 -5.51
C GLN A 159 12.21 -4.74 -6.37
N GLU A 160 11.45 -5.19 -7.37
CA GLU A 160 10.70 -4.29 -8.25
C GLU A 160 9.58 -3.59 -7.47
N THR A 161 8.78 -4.35 -6.74
CA THR A 161 7.67 -3.79 -5.95
C THR A 161 8.17 -2.86 -4.84
N THR A 162 9.31 -3.18 -4.21
CA THR A 162 9.94 -2.30 -3.21
C THR A 162 10.44 -1.00 -3.85
N LYS A 163 11.00 -1.08 -5.05
CA LYS A 163 11.44 0.08 -5.81
C LYS A 163 10.25 0.94 -6.24
N ASP A 164 9.17 0.34 -6.70
CA ASP A 164 7.95 1.05 -7.06
C ASP A 164 7.37 1.80 -5.85
N LEU A 165 7.34 1.15 -4.67
CA LEU A 165 6.93 1.79 -3.44
C LEU A 165 7.84 2.97 -3.05
N ALA A 166 9.14 2.84 -3.26
CA ALA A 166 10.10 3.92 -2.99
C ALA A 166 9.88 5.12 -3.91
N ILE A 167 9.66 4.89 -5.20
CA ILE A 167 9.33 5.95 -6.17
C ILE A 167 8.03 6.65 -5.78
N LEU A 168 7.01 5.87 -5.43
CA LEU A 168 5.70 6.39 -5.03
C LEU A 168 5.77 7.30 -3.80
N THR A 169 6.57 6.94 -2.82
CA THR A 169 6.65 7.66 -1.53
C THR A 169 7.78 8.67 -1.46
N GLY A 170 8.62 8.74 -2.49
CA GLY A 170 9.85 9.54 -2.48
C GLY A 170 10.93 9.00 -1.53
N ALA A 171 10.80 7.75 -1.07
CA ALA A 171 11.78 7.11 -0.22
C ALA A 171 13.00 6.60 -1.01
N THR A 172 14.10 6.39 -0.32
CA THR A 172 15.25 5.64 -0.85
C THR A 172 15.30 4.27 -0.20
N VAL A 173 15.41 3.20 -1.01
CA VAL A 173 15.57 1.84 -0.50
C VAL A 173 16.99 1.66 0.01
N ILE A 174 17.13 1.23 1.27
CA ILE A 174 18.41 0.88 1.88
C ILE A 174 18.61 -0.64 1.79
N ASN A 175 19.78 -1.05 1.28
CA ASN A 175 20.14 -2.45 1.18
C ASN A 175 21.61 -2.69 1.55
N GLU A 176 21.85 -3.29 2.73
CA GLU A 176 23.22 -3.64 3.16
C GLU A 176 23.92 -4.61 2.21
N GLU A 177 23.19 -5.48 1.49
CA GLU A 177 23.79 -6.39 0.51
C GLU A 177 24.36 -5.66 -0.71
N LEU A 178 23.87 -4.46 -1.01
CA LEU A 178 24.37 -3.59 -2.07
C LEU A 178 25.46 -2.62 -1.58
N GLY A 179 25.76 -2.63 -0.28
CA GLY A 179 26.84 -1.84 0.31
C GLY A 179 26.37 -0.58 1.05
N ASP A 180 25.06 -0.41 1.23
CA ASP A 180 24.53 0.68 2.06
C ASP A 180 24.82 0.39 3.53
N ASP A 181 25.04 1.45 4.31
CA ASP A 181 25.32 1.35 5.74
C ASP A 181 24.08 1.79 6.55
N LEU A 182 23.47 0.83 7.26
CA LEU A 182 22.35 1.11 8.15
C LEU A 182 22.73 2.03 9.34
N ASP A 183 24.00 2.12 9.71
CA ASP A 183 24.46 3.03 10.77
C ASP A 183 24.54 4.48 10.29
N ALA A 184 24.64 4.70 8.98
CA ALA A 184 24.77 6.01 8.34
C ALA A 184 23.47 6.54 7.73
N ILE A 185 22.30 6.00 8.15
CA ILE A 185 20.99 6.41 7.63
C ILE A 185 20.78 7.92 7.83
N SER A 186 20.68 8.64 6.72
CA SER A 186 20.25 10.04 6.67
C SER A 186 18.72 10.14 6.76
N ILE A 187 18.24 11.29 7.22
CA ILE A 187 16.80 11.55 7.31
C ILE A 187 16.19 11.76 5.90
N ASP A 188 17.02 12.20 4.96
CA ASP A 188 16.61 12.54 3.58
C ASP A 188 16.16 11.32 2.76
N ILE A 189 16.42 10.10 3.26
CA ILE A 189 15.98 8.85 2.61
C ILE A 189 14.53 8.49 2.93
N LEU A 190 13.93 9.17 3.92
CA LEU A 190 12.56 8.88 4.34
C LEU A 190 11.57 9.39 3.31
N GLY A 191 10.67 8.51 2.89
CA GLY A 191 9.50 8.90 2.12
C GLY A 191 8.39 9.48 2.98
N GLU A 192 7.40 10.05 2.33
CA GLU A 192 6.23 10.64 2.96
C GLU A 192 4.95 10.11 2.32
N ALA A 193 3.88 10.07 3.11
CA ALA A 193 2.54 9.82 2.61
C ALA A 193 1.53 10.62 3.45
N GLU A 194 0.34 10.86 2.91
CA GLU A 194 -0.77 11.47 3.63
C GLU A 194 -1.31 10.52 4.68
N LYS A 195 -1.49 9.26 4.29
CA LYS A 195 -2.05 8.23 5.15
C LYS A 195 -1.52 6.86 4.81
N ALA A 196 -1.38 6.00 5.82
CA ALA A 196 -1.15 4.58 5.62
C ALA A 196 -2.12 3.78 6.49
N VAL A 197 -2.89 2.92 5.85
CA VAL A 197 -3.86 2.03 6.50
C VAL A 197 -3.45 0.60 6.23
N THR A 198 -3.14 -0.14 7.27
CA THR A 198 -2.76 -1.55 7.18
C THR A 198 -3.84 -2.39 7.85
N ASP A 199 -4.42 -3.31 7.12
CA ASP A 199 -5.31 -4.34 7.64
C ASP A 199 -4.58 -5.68 7.83
N THR A 200 -5.32 -6.77 7.98
CA THR A 200 -4.74 -8.10 8.17
C THR A 200 -4.03 -8.67 6.94
N LYS A 201 -4.30 -8.16 5.74
CA LYS A 201 -3.79 -8.68 4.47
C LYS A 201 -3.05 -7.62 3.65
N ASN A 202 -3.53 -6.38 3.68
CA ASN A 202 -3.12 -5.34 2.77
C ASN A 202 -2.69 -4.07 3.52
N THR A 203 -1.88 -3.26 2.86
CA THR A 203 -1.58 -1.89 3.28
C THR A 203 -1.93 -0.95 2.14
N VAL A 204 -2.74 0.05 2.42
CA VAL A 204 -3.07 1.13 1.48
C VAL A 204 -2.31 2.38 1.89
N ILE A 205 -1.57 2.94 0.96
CA ILE A 205 -0.80 4.17 1.14
C ILE A 205 -1.42 5.25 0.26
N THR A 206 -1.98 6.27 0.88
CA THR A 206 -2.54 7.44 0.21
C THR A 206 -1.47 8.52 0.08
N LEU A 207 -1.37 9.13 -1.08
CA LEU A 207 -0.42 10.19 -1.41
C LEU A 207 -1.16 11.51 -1.65
N ASP A 208 -0.55 12.63 -1.27
CA ASP A 208 -1.13 13.98 -1.51
C ASP A 208 -1.10 14.34 -3.00
N ASP A 209 0.02 14.06 -3.67
CA ASP A 209 0.25 14.39 -5.08
C ASP A 209 1.00 13.26 -5.80
N ILE A 210 0.66 13.06 -7.07
CA ILE A 210 1.40 12.17 -7.97
C ILE A 210 2.58 12.98 -8.54
N THR A 211 3.80 12.54 -8.25
CA THR A 211 5.01 13.17 -8.78
C THR A 211 5.29 12.75 -10.22
N GLN A 212 6.10 13.53 -10.96
CA GLN A 212 6.49 13.19 -12.33
C GLN A 212 7.19 11.83 -12.41
N ASP A 213 7.98 11.48 -11.40
CA ASP A 213 8.68 10.18 -11.35
C ASP A 213 7.70 9.00 -11.29
N VAL A 214 6.54 9.20 -10.65
CA VAL A 214 5.46 8.20 -10.60
C VAL A 214 4.78 8.07 -11.96
N GLU A 215 4.49 9.18 -12.64
CA GLU A 215 3.91 9.16 -14.00
C GLU A 215 4.85 8.46 -14.98
N ASP A 216 6.13 8.78 -14.94
CA ASP A 216 7.15 8.14 -15.80
C ASP A 216 7.24 6.62 -15.53
N ARG A 217 7.11 6.21 -14.26
CA ARG A 217 7.11 4.79 -13.89
C ARG A 217 5.85 4.06 -14.36
N ILE A 218 4.68 4.68 -14.24
CA ILE A 218 3.42 4.14 -14.79
C ILE A 218 3.57 3.88 -16.29
N ASP A 219 4.13 4.84 -17.02
CA ASP A 219 4.37 4.73 -18.46
C ASP A 219 5.35 3.59 -18.83
N GLU A 220 6.32 3.29 -17.97
CA GLU A 220 7.23 2.16 -18.14
C GLU A 220 6.53 0.81 -17.96
N VAL A 221 5.63 0.70 -16.98
CA VAL A 221 4.93 -0.56 -16.63
C VAL A 221 3.83 -0.89 -17.65
N ILE A 222 3.18 0.14 -18.23
CA ILE A 222 2.10 -0.05 -19.22
C ILE A 222 2.62 -0.43 -20.60
N LYS A 223 3.88 -0.20 -20.93
CA LYS A 223 4.54 -0.57 -22.22
C LYS A 223 4.92 -2.03 -22.26
#